data_bc5d5dd96ba2005b244fc3e6d8af2b07
#
_entry.id   bc5d5dd96ba2005b244fc3e6d8af2b07
#
_cell.length_a   1.000
_cell.length_b   1.000
_cell.length_c   1.000
_cell.angle_alpha   90.00
_cell.angle_beta   90.00
_cell.angle_gamma   90.00
#
_symmetry.space_group_name_H-M   'P 1'
#
loop_
_entity.id
_entity.type
_entity.pdbx_description
1 polymer ?
#
loop_
_entity_poly.entity_id
_entity_poly.type
_entity_poly.pdbx_seq_one_letter_code
_entity_poly.pdbx_strand_id
1 'polypeptide(L)'
;MNLHDDSDFGEVEEQIRQLGITDDGAEIFMMNLNIYKGNASEEPTANEDYQIYGRGVFPLLLSRASHPIYYSQGIQTLMSPRYEEHWQEVFLVRYRSRRDFISMITSDAYQEVLPHRTVGIKYDEFFPTRAVFNIGSPRFIILFVLAAIYALAALVMRRLTNR
;
A
#
# COMPACT_ATOMS: atom_id res chain seq x y z
N MET A 1 14.36 9.62 -7.93
CA MET A 1 13.93 10.19 -9.21
C MET A 1 13.33 11.55 -8.91
N ASN A 2 14.00 12.63 -9.26
CA ASN A 2 13.43 13.97 -9.08
C ASN A 2 12.39 14.18 -10.19
N LEU A 3 11.11 14.11 -9.85
CA LEU A 3 10.00 14.46 -10.75
C LEU A 3 9.97 15.99 -10.97
N HIS A 4 10.99 16.54 -11.60
CA HIS A 4 11.09 17.98 -11.92
C HIS A 4 11.25 18.26 -13.40
N ASP A 5 11.17 17.21 -14.24
CA ASP A 5 11.20 17.37 -15.70
C ASP A 5 9.85 16.93 -16.27
N ASP A 6 9.26 17.76 -17.14
CA ASP A 6 7.97 17.47 -17.81
C ASP A 6 7.99 16.14 -18.60
N SER A 7 9.19 15.67 -18.99
CA SER A 7 9.38 14.37 -19.63
C SER A 7 9.05 13.17 -18.70
N ASP A 8 9.32 13.30 -17.41
CA ASP A 8 9.07 12.23 -16.43
C ASP A 8 7.57 12.04 -16.15
N PHE A 9 6.79 13.12 -16.21
CA PHE A 9 5.33 13.03 -16.04
C PHE A 9 4.65 12.25 -17.16
N GLY A 10 5.07 12.47 -18.41
CA GLY A 10 4.52 11.74 -19.55
C GLY A 10 4.82 10.23 -19.49
N GLU A 11 5.99 9.85 -19.00
CA GLU A 11 6.34 8.44 -18.82
C GLU A 11 5.51 7.78 -17.71
N VAL A 12 5.31 8.45 -16.58
CA VAL A 12 4.48 7.94 -15.47
C VAL A 12 3.02 7.79 -15.91
N GLU A 13 2.47 8.75 -16.65
CA GLU A 13 1.11 8.69 -17.18
C GLU A 13 0.93 7.47 -18.10
N GLU A 14 1.88 7.24 -19.01
CA GLU A 14 1.85 6.09 -19.90
C GLU A 14 1.95 4.76 -19.12
N GLN A 15 2.79 4.67 -18.09
CA GLN A 15 2.89 3.49 -17.24
C GLN A 15 1.58 3.23 -16.50
N ILE A 16 0.91 4.25 -15.98
CA ILE A 16 -0.40 4.14 -15.34
C ILE A 16 -1.45 3.68 -16.36
N ARG A 17 -1.44 4.23 -17.57
CA ARG A 17 -2.33 3.80 -18.65
C ARG A 17 -2.12 2.33 -19.01
N GLN A 18 -0.88 1.88 -19.15
CA GLN A 18 -0.55 0.48 -19.42
C GLN A 18 -0.97 -0.45 -18.28
N LEU A 19 -0.81 0.00 -17.03
CA LEU A 19 -1.29 -0.74 -15.87
C LEU A 19 -2.81 -0.96 -15.94
N GLY A 20 -3.57 0.03 -16.43
CA GLY A 20 -5.02 -0.06 -16.60
C GLY A 20 -5.45 -0.98 -17.73
N ILE A 21 -4.79 -0.90 -18.90
CA ILE A 21 -5.10 -1.73 -20.07
C ILE A 21 -4.90 -3.22 -19.77
N THR A 22 -3.91 -3.53 -18.93
CA THR A 22 -3.58 -4.92 -18.55
C THR A 22 -4.33 -5.40 -17.31
N ASP A 23 -5.40 -4.70 -16.86
CA ASP A 23 -6.19 -5.10 -15.69
C ASP A 23 -6.91 -6.43 -15.94
N ASP A 24 -6.60 -7.41 -15.12
CA ASP A 24 -7.21 -8.74 -15.10
C ASP A 24 -8.20 -8.93 -13.94
N GLY A 25 -8.52 -7.85 -13.23
CA GLY A 25 -9.38 -7.85 -12.04
C GLY A 25 -8.73 -8.46 -10.79
N ALA A 26 -7.47 -8.89 -10.89
CA ALA A 26 -6.75 -9.43 -9.74
C ALA A 26 -6.27 -8.30 -8.80
N GLU A 27 -6.14 -8.65 -7.52
CA GLU A 27 -5.56 -7.74 -6.53
C GLU A 27 -4.10 -7.43 -6.85
N ILE A 28 -3.72 -6.21 -6.57
CA ILE A 28 -2.32 -5.76 -6.61
C ILE A 28 -1.90 -5.19 -5.27
N PHE A 29 -0.60 -5.19 -5.05
CA PHE A 29 0.03 -4.67 -3.85
C PHE A 29 0.99 -3.57 -4.27
N MET A 30 0.69 -2.33 -3.90
CA MET A 30 1.55 -1.19 -4.19
C MET A 30 2.60 -1.07 -3.09
N MET A 31 3.85 -1.33 -3.43
CA MET A 31 4.99 -1.05 -2.58
C MET A 31 5.28 0.45 -2.61
N ASN A 32 5.46 1.03 -1.45
CA ASN A 32 5.84 2.43 -1.29
C ASN A 32 7.07 2.50 -0.39
N LEU A 33 8.10 3.18 -0.87
CA LEU A 33 9.34 3.45 -0.18
C LEU A 33 9.51 4.96 -0.14
N ASN A 34 9.57 5.55 1.04
CA ASN A 34 9.56 7.01 1.17
C ASN A 34 10.76 7.54 1.94
N ILE A 35 11.29 8.69 1.48
CA ILE A 35 12.15 9.59 2.21
C ILE A 35 11.46 10.96 2.22
N TYR A 36 11.25 11.53 3.39
CA TYR A 36 10.52 12.78 3.56
C TYR A 36 11.43 14.01 3.51
N LYS A 37 10.87 15.17 3.14
CA LYS A 37 11.52 16.45 3.29
C LYS A 37 11.48 16.87 4.76
N GLY A 38 12.56 17.49 5.25
CA GLY A 38 12.68 17.92 6.64
C GLY A 38 13.94 17.34 7.30
N ASN A 39 14.19 17.66 8.56
CA ASN A 39 15.36 17.18 9.27
C ASN A 39 15.26 15.67 9.55
N ALA A 40 15.94 14.91 8.73
CA ALA A 40 16.02 13.45 8.80
C ALA A 40 16.69 12.93 10.10
N SER A 41 17.17 13.82 10.98
CA SER A 41 17.97 13.46 12.14
C SER A 41 17.18 13.24 13.45
N GLU A 42 15.92 13.66 13.52
CA GLU A 42 15.24 13.68 14.81
C GLU A 42 14.12 12.65 14.99
N GLU A 43 13.41 12.29 13.95
CA GLU A 43 12.50 11.10 13.95
C GLU A 43 12.15 10.69 12.50
N PRO A 44 12.16 9.40 12.15
CA PRO A 44 11.79 8.90 10.83
C PRO A 44 10.25 8.87 10.68
N THR A 45 9.60 10.01 10.88
CA THR A 45 8.14 10.13 10.74
C THR A 45 7.79 11.03 9.58
N ALA A 46 6.68 10.72 8.94
CA ALA A 46 6.10 11.54 7.91
C ALA A 46 5.91 12.98 8.42
N ASN A 47 6.38 13.97 7.64
CA ASN A 47 6.13 15.37 7.95
C ASN A 47 4.63 15.73 7.88
N GLU A 48 4.26 16.93 8.31
CA GLU A 48 2.87 17.37 8.41
C GLU A 48 2.12 17.26 7.08
N ASP A 49 2.74 17.66 5.96
CA ASP A 49 2.11 17.59 4.65
C ASP A 49 1.77 16.13 4.28
N TYR A 50 2.73 15.21 4.45
CA TYR A 50 2.45 13.81 4.15
C TYR A 50 1.40 13.19 5.09
N GLN A 51 1.31 13.64 6.32
CA GLN A 51 0.22 13.24 7.24
C GLN A 51 -1.15 13.77 6.77
N ILE A 52 -1.22 14.98 6.22
CA ILE A 52 -2.46 15.53 5.61
C ILE A 52 -2.84 14.65 4.41
N TYR A 53 -1.89 14.35 3.52
CA TYR A 53 -2.10 13.44 2.41
C TYR A 53 -2.63 12.07 2.88
N GLY A 54 -1.98 11.45 3.84
CA GLY A 54 -2.38 10.14 4.38
C GLY A 54 -3.80 10.13 4.95
N ARG A 55 -4.17 11.15 5.71
CA ARG A 55 -5.54 11.31 6.25
C ARG A 55 -6.59 11.45 5.16
N GLY A 56 -6.26 12.15 4.07
CA GLY A 56 -7.17 12.32 2.93
C GLY A 56 -7.30 11.06 2.07
N VAL A 57 -6.20 10.33 1.86
CA VAL A 57 -6.19 9.13 1.02
C VAL A 57 -6.80 7.91 1.72
N PHE A 58 -6.66 7.77 3.03
CA PHE A 58 -7.13 6.59 3.75
C PHE A 58 -8.62 6.27 3.52
N PRO A 59 -9.57 7.23 3.63
CA PRO A 59 -10.97 6.95 3.32
C PRO A 59 -11.20 6.59 1.84
N LEU A 60 -10.41 7.13 0.91
CA LEU A 60 -10.50 6.81 -0.52
C LEU A 60 -10.09 5.35 -0.81
N LEU A 61 -9.09 4.85 -0.08
CA LEU A 61 -8.71 3.44 -0.11
C LEU A 61 -9.84 2.56 0.39
N LEU A 62 -10.38 2.85 1.57
CA LEU A 62 -11.42 2.03 2.19
C LEU A 62 -12.70 1.97 1.33
N SER A 63 -13.10 3.09 0.71
CA SER A 63 -14.26 3.13 -0.18
C SER A 63 -14.14 2.22 -1.40
N ARG A 64 -12.93 1.78 -1.74
CA ARG A 64 -12.60 0.87 -2.84
C ARG A 64 -12.17 -0.53 -2.37
N ALA A 65 -12.49 -0.88 -1.11
CA ALA A 65 -12.06 -2.13 -0.48
C ALA A 65 -10.55 -2.38 -0.56
N SER A 66 -9.79 -1.29 -0.48
CA SER A 66 -8.33 -1.23 -0.50
C SER A 66 -7.84 -0.75 0.86
N HIS A 67 -6.68 -1.20 1.31
CA HIS A 67 -6.15 -0.83 2.62
C HIS A 67 -4.64 -1.14 2.73
N PRO A 68 -3.93 -0.43 3.60
CA PRO A 68 -2.58 -0.83 3.97
C PRO A 68 -2.57 -2.20 4.64
N ILE A 69 -1.59 -3.04 4.31
CA ILE A 69 -1.42 -4.39 4.90
C ILE A 69 -0.08 -4.55 5.61
N TYR A 70 0.84 -3.64 5.37
CA TYR A 70 2.14 -3.62 6.02
C TYR A 70 2.62 -2.17 6.14
N TYR A 71 3.23 -1.87 7.26
CA TYR A 71 3.88 -0.60 7.53
C TYR A 71 5.10 -0.83 8.41
N SER A 72 6.22 -0.21 8.05
CA SER A 72 7.45 -0.25 8.84
C SER A 72 8.27 1.01 8.66
N GLN A 73 9.11 1.29 9.65
CA GLN A 73 10.13 2.32 9.57
C GLN A 73 11.47 1.70 9.22
N GLY A 74 12.23 2.35 8.35
CA GLY A 74 13.58 1.97 8.02
C GLY A 74 14.51 2.23 9.19
N ILE A 75 15.41 1.30 9.46
CA ILE A 75 16.40 1.43 10.54
C ILE A 75 17.72 1.96 9.99
N GLN A 76 18.22 1.33 8.92
CA GLN A 76 19.45 1.73 8.24
C GLN A 76 19.52 1.10 6.85
N THR A 77 20.29 1.70 5.96
CA THR A 77 20.64 1.12 4.68
C THR A 77 21.86 0.21 4.83
N LEU A 78 21.72 -1.04 4.42
CA LEU A 78 22.86 -1.97 4.35
C LEU A 78 23.56 -1.89 2.98
N MET A 79 22.78 -1.66 1.92
CA MET A 79 23.30 -1.52 0.56
C MET A 79 22.29 -0.70 -0.26
N SER A 80 22.73 0.42 -0.84
CA SER A 80 21.96 1.17 -1.82
C SER A 80 22.88 1.86 -2.82
N PRO A 81 22.76 1.59 -4.10
CA PRO A 81 23.54 2.27 -5.12
C PRO A 81 22.99 3.66 -5.48
N ARG A 82 21.78 4.02 -5.03
CA ARG A 82 21.05 5.21 -5.52
C ARG A 82 21.02 6.37 -4.54
N TYR A 83 20.96 6.10 -3.21
CA TYR A 83 20.70 7.13 -2.21
C TYR A 83 21.69 7.02 -1.06
N GLU A 84 22.18 8.15 -0.59
CA GLU A 84 22.99 8.25 0.63
C GLU A 84 22.13 8.08 1.89
N GLU A 85 20.84 8.41 1.79
CA GLU A 85 19.86 8.30 2.87
C GLU A 85 19.19 6.92 2.84
N HIS A 86 18.77 6.44 4.01
CA HIS A 86 17.97 5.21 4.11
C HIS A 86 16.48 5.52 3.90
N TRP A 87 15.72 4.53 3.43
CA TRP A 87 14.27 4.62 3.38
C TRP A 87 13.72 4.80 4.78
N GLN A 88 12.97 5.89 5.01
CA GLN A 88 12.41 6.21 6.30
C GLN A 88 11.14 5.42 6.58
N GLU A 89 10.32 5.21 5.55
CA GLU A 89 9.11 4.40 5.65
C GLU A 89 8.97 3.45 4.46
N VAL A 90 8.46 2.26 4.79
CA VAL A 90 8.09 1.22 3.83
C VAL A 90 6.67 0.78 4.14
N PHE A 91 5.78 0.88 3.18
CA PHE A 91 4.44 0.36 3.35
C PHE A 91 3.90 -0.30 2.08
N LEU A 92 3.02 -1.26 2.30
CA LEU A 92 2.39 -2.04 1.27
C LEU A 92 0.88 -1.82 1.34
N VAL A 93 0.32 -1.29 0.26
CA VAL A 93 -1.12 -1.06 0.14
C VAL A 93 -1.71 -2.10 -0.79
N ARG A 94 -2.68 -2.83 -0.30
CA ARG A 94 -3.47 -3.74 -1.10
C ARG A 94 -4.58 -2.99 -1.81
N TYR A 95 -4.65 -3.12 -3.13
CA TYR A 95 -5.79 -2.71 -3.95
C TYR A 95 -6.53 -3.94 -4.46
N ARG A 96 -7.86 -3.88 -4.47
CA ARG A 96 -8.71 -4.97 -4.95
C ARG A 96 -8.46 -5.27 -6.44
N SER A 97 -8.15 -4.25 -7.24
CA SER A 97 -7.80 -4.34 -8.66
C SER A 97 -6.97 -3.12 -9.09
N ARG A 98 -6.37 -3.20 -10.28
CA ARG A 98 -5.70 -2.04 -10.91
C ARG A 98 -6.70 -0.94 -11.24
N ARG A 99 -7.92 -1.31 -11.62
CA ARG A 99 -9.02 -0.37 -11.85
C ARG A 99 -9.35 0.44 -10.61
N ASP A 100 -9.40 -0.18 -9.42
CA ASP A 100 -9.69 0.52 -8.18
C ASP A 100 -8.57 1.53 -7.83
N PHE A 101 -7.30 1.14 -8.06
CA PHE A 101 -6.17 2.05 -7.91
C PHE A 101 -6.31 3.25 -8.85
N ILE A 102 -6.51 3.02 -10.15
CA ILE A 102 -6.64 4.08 -11.16
C ILE A 102 -7.83 4.97 -10.86
N SER A 103 -8.99 4.38 -10.55
CA SER A 103 -10.20 5.13 -10.16
C SER A 103 -9.97 6.00 -8.92
N MET A 104 -9.10 5.61 -8.02
CA MET A 104 -8.74 6.41 -6.86
C MET A 104 -7.88 7.61 -7.28
N ILE A 105 -6.76 7.36 -7.97
CA ILE A 105 -5.80 8.41 -8.30
C ILE A 105 -6.33 9.43 -9.32
N THR A 106 -7.34 9.06 -10.11
CA THR A 106 -8.02 9.97 -11.05
C THR A 106 -9.23 10.69 -10.45
N SER A 107 -9.57 10.43 -9.20
CA SER A 107 -10.70 11.11 -8.52
C SER A 107 -10.33 12.52 -8.08
N ASP A 108 -11.29 13.45 -8.13
CA ASP A 108 -11.09 14.84 -7.69
C ASP A 108 -10.58 14.90 -6.23
N ALA A 109 -11.16 14.07 -5.36
CA ALA A 109 -10.77 13.99 -3.95
C ALA A 109 -9.31 13.54 -3.75
N TYR A 110 -8.76 12.70 -4.63
CA TYR A 110 -7.34 12.37 -4.61
C TYR A 110 -6.49 13.54 -5.11
N GLN A 111 -6.93 14.21 -6.17
CA GLN A 111 -6.22 15.35 -6.75
C GLN A 111 -6.13 16.53 -5.77
N GLU A 112 -7.12 16.72 -4.90
CA GLU A 112 -7.10 17.73 -3.83
C GLU A 112 -5.97 17.48 -2.81
N VAL A 113 -5.67 16.23 -2.48
CA VAL A 113 -4.64 15.89 -1.48
C VAL A 113 -3.27 15.59 -2.07
N LEU A 114 -3.17 15.35 -3.37
CA LEU A 114 -1.92 15.03 -4.07
C LEU A 114 -0.81 16.08 -3.89
N PRO A 115 -1.08 17.41 -3.88
CA PRO A 115 -0.04 18.41 -3.63
C PRO A 115 0.70 18.21 -2.30
N HIS A 116 0.01 17.78 -1.24
CA HIS A 116 0.62 17.50 0.06
C HIS A 116 1.60 16.32 -0.01
N ARG A 117 1.32 15.31 -0.83
CA ARG A 117 2.29 14.24 -1.11
C ARG A 117 3.57 14.80 -1.74
N THR A 118 3.42 15.61 -2.79
CA THR A 118 4.54 16.18 -3.54
C THR A 118 5.39 17.11 -2.68
N VAL A 119 4.75 17.91 -1.82
CA VAL A 119 5.46 18.78 -0.87
C VAL A 119 6.17 17.97 0.20
N GLY A 120 5.53 16.94 0.74
CA GLY A 120 6.04 16.16 1.86
C GLY A 120 7.17 15.18 1.53
N ILE A 121 7.23 14.68 0.31
CA ILE A 121 8.20 13.66 -0.11
C ILE A 121 9.46 14.30 -0.72
N LYS A 122 10.64 13.80 -0.32
CA LYS A 122 11.94 14.12 -0.92
C LYS A 122 12.27 13.13 -2.04
N TYR A 123 12.19 11.83 -1.73
CA TYR A 123 12.35 10.74 -2.68
C TYR A 123 11.31 9.67 -2.38
N ASP A 124 10.78 9.08 -3.42
CA ASP A 124 9.92 7.92 -3.29
C ASP A 124 10.15 6.93 -4.44
N GLU A 125 9.88 5.68 -4.13
CA GLU A 125 9.66 4.64 -5.12
C GLU A 125 8.32 3.98 -4.82
N PHE A 126 7.45 3.92 -5.82
CA PHE A 126 6.23 3.16 -5.70
C PHE A 126 6.01 2.31 -6.97
N PHE A 127 5.70 1.06 -6.76
CA PHE A 127 5.50 0.13 -7.88
C PHE A 127 4.51 -0.97 -7.50
N PRO A 128 3.67 -1.39 -8.47
CA PRO A 128 2.72 -2.47 -8.25
C PRO A 128 3.44 -3.82 -8.24
N THR A 129 3.01 -4.67 -7.33
CA THR A 129 3.47 -6.06 -7.23
C THR A 129 2.27 -7.01 -7.24
N ARG A 130 2.52 -8.27 -7.60
CA ARG A 130 1.55 -9.36 -7.46
C ARG A 130 2.06 -10.34 -6.41
N ALA A 131 1.24 -10.63 -5.41
CA ALA A 131 1.63 -11.60 -4.41
C ALA A 131 1.73 -13.01 -5.04
N VAL A 132 2.88 -13.63 -4.87
CA VAL A 132 3.08 -15.06 -5.17
C VAL A 132 2.53 -15.90 -4.00
N PHE A 133 2.71 -15.40 -2.79
CA PHE A 133 2.21 -16.03 -1.58
C PHE A 133 1.79 -14.96 -0.56
N ASN A 134 0.57 -15.04 -0.04
CA ASN A 134 0.03 -14.08 0.93
C ASN A 134 -0.86 -14.78 1.96
N ILE A 135 -0.29 -15.11 3.12
CA ILE A 135 -1.02 -15.71 4.25
C ILE A 135 -2.09 -14.75 4.81
N GLY A 136 -1.85 -13.43 4.74
CA GLY A 136 -2.79 -12.40 5.19
C GLY A 136 -3.98 -12.18 4.25
N SER A 137 -4.09 -12.96 3.17
CA SER A 137 -5.23 -12.88 2.27
C SER A 137 -6.53 -13.18 3.03
N PRO A 138 -7.61 -12.38 2.83
CA PRO A 138 -8.91 -12.64 3.42
C PRO A 138 -9.42 -14.08 3.20
N ARG A 139 -9.04 -14.70 2.09
CA ARG A 139 -9.38 -16.10 1.76
C ARG A 139 -8.82 -17.10 2.77
N PHE A 140 -7.55 -16.92 3.17
CA PHE A 140 -6.92 -17.76 4.20
C PHE A 140 -7.51 -17.50 5.57
N ILE A 141 -7.77 -16.23 5.92
CA ILE A 141 -8.39 -15.88 7.21
C ILE A 141 -9.78 -16.53 7.31
N ILE A 142 -10.60 -16.43 6.29
CA ILE A 142 -11.93 -17.07 6.24
C ILE A 142 -11.78 -18.58 6.36
N LEU A 143 -10.86 -19.20 5.62
CA LEU A 143 -10.62 -20.64 5.69
C LEU A 143 -10.24 -21.08 7.10
N PHE A 144 -9.34 -20.38 7.78
CA PHE A 144 -8.93 -20.69 9.15
C PHE A 144 -10.09 -20.53 10.15
N VAL A 145 -10.90 -19.46 10.01
CA VAL A 145 -12.07 -19.25 10.86
C VAL A 145 -13.09 -20.38 10.66
N LEU A 146 -13.41 -20.77 9.44
CA LEU A 146 -14.32 -21.87 9.16
C LEU A 146 -13.78 -23.19 9.69
N ALA A 147 -12.50 -23.47 9.53
CA ALA A 147 -11.86 -24.67 10.07
C ALA A 147 -11.92 -24.70 11.61
N ALA A 148 -11.69 -23.57 12.28
CA ALA A 148 -11.81 -23.47 13.74
C ALA A 148 -13.24 -23.70 14.23
N ILE A 149 -14.24 -23.11 13.55
CA ILE A 149 -15.66 -23.33 13.85
C ILE A 149 -16.03 -24.81 13.69
N TYR A 150 -15.60 -25.43 12.59
CA TYR A 150 -15.83 -26.86 12.35
C TYR A 150 -15.20 -27.74 13.43
N ALA A 151 -13.95 -27.48 13.80
CA ALA A 151 -13.25 -28.24 14.85
C ALA A 151 -13.96 -28.09 16.19
N LEU A 152 -14.41 -26.89 16.55
CA LEU A 152 -15.16 -26.65 17.78
C LEU A 152 -16.51 -27.42 17.80
N ALA A 153 -17.26 -27.34 16.71
CA ALA A 153 -18.53 -28.08 16.56
C ALA A 153 -18.32 -29.58 16.67
N ALA A 154 -17.30 -30.13 16.04
CA ALA A 154 -16.95 -31.55 16.12
C ALA A 154 -16.60 -31.99 17.57
N LEU A 155 -15.86 -31.16 18.31
CA LEU A 155 -15.53 -31.39 19.72
C LEU A 155 -16.78 -31.40 20.61
N VAL A 156 -17.69 -30.45 20.42
CA VAL A 156 -18.97 -30.38 21.15
C VAL A 156 -19.82 -31.60 20.86
N MET A 157 -19.99 -31.97 19.61
CA MET A 157 -20.73 -33.16 19.19
C MET A 157 -20.17 -34.43 19.85
N ARG A 158 -18.86 -34.62 19.81
CA ARG A 158 -18.17 -35.76 20.45
C ARG A 158 -18.44 -35.83 21.95
N ARG A 159 -18.47 -34.71 22.66
CA ARG A 159 -18.78 -34.66 24.08
C ARG A 159 -20.25 -35.01 24.39
N LEU A 160 -21.17 -34.63 23.51
CA LEU A 160 -22.58 -34.93 23.66
C LEU A 160 -22.90 -36.41 23.40
N THR A 161 -22.20 -37.00 22.41
CA THR A 161 -22.41 -38.43 22.04
C THR A 161 -21.76 -39.41 23.04
N ASN A 162 -20.75 -38.96 23.79
CA ASN A 162 -20.06 -39.80 24.80
C ASN A 162 -20.63 -39.65 26.22
N ARG A 163 -21.77 -38.98 26.38
CA ARG A 163 -22.60 -38.95 27.61
C ARG A 163 -23.84 -39.80 27.45
#